data_8517f8b8c373ff706741e5ff7c3219ae
#
_entry.id   8517f8b8c373ff706741e5ff7c3219ae
#
_cell.length_a   1.000
_cell.length_b   1.000
_cell.length_c   1.000
_cell.angle_alpha   90.00
_cell.angle_beta   90.00
_cell.angle_gamma   90.00
#
_symmetry.space_group_name_H-M   'P 1'
#
loop_
_entity.id
_entity.type
_entity.pdbx_description
1 polymer ?
#
loop_
_entity_poly.entity_id
_entity_poly.type
_entity_poly.pdbx_seq_one_letter_code
_entity_poly.pdbx_strand_id
1 'polypeptide(L)'
;MPRKGPAPKRPLAIDPVYGSPLVTQLVNKILVDGKKSVAESIVYGAMEGVREKTDTDPVQTLKRALDNIRPALEVKSRRVGGATYQVPIEVKPGRATALSLRWLVGYARQRREKTMTERLMNEILDASNGLGAAVKRREDTHKMAEANKAFAHYRW
;
A
#
# COMPACT_ATOMS: atom_id res chain seq x y z
N MET A 1 -20.56 16.49 3.87
CA MET A 1 -20.76 15.24 3.12
C MET A 1 -21.61 15.50 1.88
N PRO A 2 -21.26 15.02 0.70
CA PRO A 2 -22.07 15.22 -0.49
C PRO A 2 -23.41 14.48 -0.35
N ARG A 3 -24.51 15.17 -0.61
CA ARG A 3 -25.87 14.59 -0.49
C ARG A 3 -26.33 13.83 -1.73
N LYS A 4 -25.79 14.16 -2.90
CA LYS A 4 -26.23 13.63 -4.22
C LYS A 4 -25.33 12.55 -4.81
N GLY A 5 -24.37 12.02 -4.06
CA GLY A 5 -23.45 10.99 -4.52
C GLY A 5 -22.05 11.15 -3.96
N PRO A 6 -21.12 10.25 -4.33
CA PRO A 6 -19.73 10.34 -3.90
C PRO A 6 -19.04 11.57 -4.49
N ALA A 7 -18.12 12.17 -3.73
CA ALA A 7 -17.34 13.30 -4.22
C ALA A 7 -16.53 12.91 -5.48
N PRO A 8 -16.38 13.82 -6.46
CA PRO A 8 -15.58 13.56 -7.65
C PRO A 8 -14.12 13.32 -7.25
N LYS A 9 -13.51 12.31 -7.85
CA LYS A 9 -12.08 12.04 -7.63
C LYS A 9 -11.24 13.08 -8.38
N ARG A 10 -10.31 13.73 -7.68
CA ARG A 10 -9.35 14.63 -8.32
C ARG A 10 -8.41 13.84 -9.23
N PRO A 11 -8.05 14.37 -10.40
CA PRO A 11 -7.03 13.75 -11.25
C PRO A 11 -5.70 13.71 -10.50
N LEU A 12 -4.99 12.60 -10.66
CA LEU A 12 -3.68 12.43 -10.06
C LEU A 12 -2.62 13.04 -10.98
N ALA A 13 -1.85 13.99 -10.46
CA ALA A 13 -0.72 14.55 -11.20
C ALA A 13 0.36 13.46 -11.41
N ILE A 14 1.00 13.49 -12.56
CA ILE A 14 2.14 12.62 -12.86
C ILE A 14 3.39 13.22 -12.21
N ASP A 15 4.21 12.37 -11.59
CA ASP A 15 5.46 12.82 -10.98
C ASP A 15 6.42 13.38 -12.05
N PRO A 16 6.98 14.59 -11.85
CA PRO A 16 7.83 15.22 -12.88
C PRO A 16 9.18 14.53 -13.07
N VAL A 17 9.69 13.84 -12.04
CA VAL A 17 11.01 13.18 -12.10
C VAL A 17 10.92 11.79 -12.71
N TYR A 18 9.97 10.97 -12.23
CA TYR A 18 9.82 9.58 -12.66
C TYR A 18 8.70 9.34 -13.68
N GLY A 19 7.89 10.33 -13.97
CA GLY A 19 6.78 10.21 -14.92
C GLY A 19 5.72 9.18 -14.52
N SER A 20 5.62 8.84 -13.23
CA SER A 20 4.76 7.78 -12.73
C SER A 20 3.71 8.28 -11.73
N PRO A 21 2.43 7.97 -11.94
CA PRO A 21 1.39 8.29 -10.97
C PRO A 21 1.54 7.50 -9.66
N LEU A 22 2.18 6.33 -9.67
CA LEU A 22 2.45 5.55 -8.46
C LEU A 22 3.42 6.28 -7.51
N VAL A 23 4.43 6.95 -8.07
CA VAL A 23 5.37 7.76 -7.28
C VAL A 23 4.65 8.93 -6.63
N THR A 24 3.76 9.61 -7.35
CA THR A 24 2.92 10.69 -6.78
C THR A 24 2.04 10.17 -5.64
N GLN A 25 1.43 9.01 -5.81
CA GLN A 25 0.62 8.39 -4.75
C GLN A 25 1.46 8.03 -3.52
N LEU A 26 2.68 7.56 -3.73
CA LEU A 26 3.62 7.26 -2.65
C LEU A 26 4.02 8.52 -1.88
N VAL A 27 4.37 9.61 -2.58
CA VAL A 27 4.65 10.93 -1.99
C VAL A 27 3.47 11.41 -1.14
N ASN A 28 2.26 11.36 -1.69
CA ASN A 28 1.05 11.75 -0.98
C ASN A 28 0.79 10.87 0.26
N LYS A 29 1.22 9.62 0.24
CA LYS A 29 1.04 8.70 1.38
C LYS A 29 2.07 8.93 2.49
N ILE A 30 3.27 9.38 2.16
CA ILE A 30 4.32 9.72 3.11
C ILE A 30 4.09 11.09 3.73
N LEU A 31 3.43 11.98 3.01
CA LEU A 31 3.15 13.35 3.43
C LEU A 31 2.58 13.43 4.86
N VAL A 32 3.20 14.29 5.68
CA VAL A 32 2.77 14.62 7.04
C VAL A 32 2.79 16.15 7.18
N ASP A 33 1.78 16.72 7.80
CA ASP A 33 1.65 18.16 8.08
C ASP A 33 1.76 19.08 6.85
N GLY A 34 1.44 18.57 5.67
CA GLY A 34 1.53 19.32 4.42
C GLY A 34 2.95 19.58 3.90
N LYS A 35 3.98 18.99 4.51
CA LYS A 35 5.40 19.15 4.13
C LYS A 35 5.74 18.33 2.88
N LYS A 36 5.24 18.74 1.74
CA LYS A 36 5.36 17.98 0.48
C LYS A 36 6.81 17.87 0.00
N SER A 37 7.60 18.92 0.11
CA SER A 37 9.01 18.91 -0.31
C SER A 37 9.84 17.88 0.46
N VAL A 38 9.59 17.73 1.76
CA VAL A 38 10.23 16.70 2.60
C VAL A 38 9.81 15.30 2.15
N ALA A 39 8.52 15.09 1.87
CA ALA A 39 8.02 13.81 1.37
C ALA A 39 8.63 13.44 0.01
N GLU A 40 8.74 14.40 -0.89
CA GLU A 40 9.40 14.23 -2.20
C GLU A 40 10.88 13.86 -2.03
N SER A 41 11.62 14.55 -1.16
CA SER A 41 13.02 14.24 -0.87
C SER A 41 13.20 12.82 -0.33
N ILE A 42 12.31 12.36 0.54
CA ILE A 42 12.34 10.99 1.08
C ILE A 42 12.10 9.97 -0.03
N VAL A 43 11.09 10.17 -0.85
CA VAL A 43 10.75 9.24 -1.94
C VAL A 43 11.85 9.20 -2.98
N TYR A 44 12.35 10.34 -3.43
CA TYR A 44 13.39 10.41 -4.44
C TYR A 44 14.70 9.81 -3.95
N GLY A 45 15.08 10.07 -2.71
CA GLY A 45 16.25 9.44 -2.09
C GLY A 45 16.10 7.92 -1.96
N ALA A 46 14.91 7.44 -1.60
CA ALA A 46 14.64 5.99 -1.53
C ALA A 46 14.68 5.33 -2.91
N MET A 47 14.11 5.97 -3.93
CA MET A 47 14.12 5.46 -5.30
C MET A 47 15.53 5.41 -5.90
N GLU A 48 16.36 6.44 -5.64
CA GLU A 48 17.77 6.43 -6.06
C GLU A 48 18.56 5.32 -5.36
N GLY A 49 18.37 5.14 -4.05
CA GLY A 49 18.99 4.03 -3.32
C GLY A 49 18.54 2.65 -3.80
N VAL A 50 17.29 2.50 -4.22
CA VAL A 50 16.81 1.27 -4.88
C VAL A 50 17.53 1.05 -6.20
N ARG A 51 17.69 2.08 -7.02
CA ARG A 51 18.42 2.03 -8.29
C ARG A 51 19.86 1.59 -8.11
N GLU A 52 20.58 2.20 -7.15
CA GLU A 52 21.97 1.86 -6.84
C GLU A 52 22.15 0.40 -6.40
N LYS A 53 21.19 -0.12 -5.62
CA LYS A 53 21.30 -1.49 -5.09
C LYS A 53 20.84 -2.57 -6.06
N THR A 54 19.94 -2.28 -6.96
CA THR A 54 19.35 -3.29 -7.87
C THR A 54 19.83 -3.17 -9.30
N ASP A 55 20.47 -2.04 -9.65
CA ASP A 55 20.87 -1.69 -11.02
C ASP A 55 19.72 -1.83 -12.04
N THR A 56 18.50 -1.61 -11.57
CA THR A 56 17.26 -1.69 -12.37
C THR A 56 16.46 -0.41 -12.25
N ASP A 57 15.45 -0.25 -13.11
CA ASP A 57 14.53 0.89 -13.05
C ASP A 57 13.78 0.88 -11.69
N PRO A 58 13.96 1.91 -10.85
CA PRO A 58 13.34 1.98 -9.54
C PRO A 58 11.80 1.99 -9.61
N VAL A 59 11.21 2.53 -10.66
CA VAL A 59 9.74 2.51 -10.86
C VAL A 59 9.23 1.09 -11.07
N GLN A 60 9.94 0.27 -11.83
CA GLN A 60 9.59 -1.13 -12.04
C GLN A 60 9.74 -1.95 -10.75
N THR A 61 10.79 -1.67 -9.97
CA THR A 61 10.99 -2.31 -8.66
C THR A 61 9.88 -1.92 -7.68
N LEU A 62 9.50 -0.64 -7.63
CA LEU A 62 8.36 -0.17 -6.83
C LEU A 62 7.05 -0.84 -7.26
N LYS A 63 6.79 -0.93 -8.57
CA LYS A 63 5.59 -1.59 -9.09
C LYS A 63 5.55 -3.06 -8.67
N ARG A 64 6.65 -3.79 -8.81
CA ARG A 64 6.76 -5.19 -8.38
C ARG A 64 6.56 -5.32 -6.86
N ALA A 65 7.13 -4.44 -6.06
CA ALA A 65 6.93 -4.42 -4.61
C ALA A 65 5.44 -4.21 -4.25
N LEU A 66 4.78 -3.25 -4.89
CA LEU A 66 3.35 -2.98 -4.67
C LEU A 66 2.48 -4.15 -5.12
N ASP A 67 2.79 -4.80 -6.24
CA ASP A 67 2.07 -5.98 -6.72
C ASP A 67 2.21 -7.15 -5.72
N ASN A 68 3.37 -7.32 -5.10
CA ASN A 68 3.59 -8.31 -4.05
C ASN A 68 2.86 -8.00 -2.73
N ILE A 69 2.57 -6.73 -2.45
CA ILE A 69 1.84 -6.31 -1.23
C ILE A 69 0.32 -6.26 -1.48
N ARG A 70 -0.10 -6.10 -2.71
CA ARG A 70 -1.50 -5.87 -3.09
C ARG A 70 -2.40 -7.04 -2.68
N PRO A 71 -3.42 -6.83 -1.80
CA PRO A 71 -4.31 -7.90 -1.38
C PRO A 71 -5.39 -8.16 -2.43
N ALA A 72 -5.75 -9.43 -2.63
CA ALA A 72 -6.91 -9.84 -3.43
C ALA A 72 -8.19 -9.90 -2.58
N LEU A 73 -8.05 -10.25 -1.30
CA LEU A 73 -9.14 -10.44 -0.34
C LEU A 73 -8.90 -9.60 0.91
N GLU A 74 -9.98 -9.15 1.51
CA GLU A 74 -9.98 -8.55 2.86
C GLU A 74 -11.15 -9.11 3.65
N VAL A 75 -11.15 -8.87 4.95
CA VAL A 75 -12.22 -9.30 5.85
C VAL A 75 -12.96 -8.08 6.36
N LYS A 76 -14.28 -8.09 6.26
CA LYS A 76 -15.16 -7.06 6.84
C LYS A 76 -16.07 -7.64 7.89
N SER A 77 -16.23 -6.94 8.99
CA SER A 77 -17.19 -7.29 10.04
C SER A 77 -18.62 -7.03 9.55
N ARG A 78 -19.48 -8.03 9.71
CA ARG A 78 -20.91 -7.91 9.48
C ARG A 78 -21.67 -8.46 10.69
N ARG A 79 -22.66 -7.72 11.14
CA ARG A 79 -23.55 -8.15 12.21
C ARG A 79 -24.80 -8.83 11.65
N VAL A 80 -25.02 -10.07 12.04
CA VAL A 80 -26.17 -10.86 11.61
C VAL A 80 -26.78 -11.53 12.85
N GLY A 81 -28.07 -11.26 13.13
CA GLY A 81 -28.77 -11.86 14.28
C GLY A 81 -28.13 -11.62 15.64
N GLY A 82 -27.48 -10.46 15.83
CA GLY A 82 -26.77 -10.11 17.08
C GLY A 82 -25.33 -10.62 17.19
N ALA A 83 -24.90 -11.55 16.33
CA ALA A 83 -23.52 -12.01 16.25
C ALA A 83 -22.73 -11.24 15.17
N THR A 84 -21.44 -11.00 15.45
CA THR A 84 -20.54 -10.34 14.50
C THR A 84 -19.67 -11.39 13.80
N TYR A 85 -19.78 -11.42 12.46
CA TYR A 85 -18.99 -12.31 11.61
C TYR A 85 -17.95 -11.52 10.82
N GLN A 86 -16.79 -12.13 10.62
CA GLN A 86 -15.74 -11.61 9.73
C GLN A 86 -15.99 -12.21 8.34
N VAL A 87 -16.50 -11.40 7.42
CA VAL A 87 -16.89 -11.84 6.09
C VAL A 87 -15.76 -11.53 5.09
N PRO A 88 -15.21 -12.54 4.38
CA PRO A 88 -14.22 -12.29 3.34
C PRO A 88 -14.89 -11.69 2.10
N ILE A 89 -14.26 -10.65 1.57
CA ILE A 89 -14.70 -9.95 0.35
C ILE A 89 -13.53 -9.69 -0.58
N GLU A 90 -13.82 -9.65 -1.88
CA GLU A 90 -12.84 -9.24 -2.88
C GLU A 90 -12.52 -7.75 -2.77
N VAL A 91 -11.24 -7.41 -2.94
CA VAL A 91 -10.77 -6.04 -2.89
C VAL A 91 -10.80 -5.43 -4.29
N LYS A 92 -11.50 -4.31 -4.46
CA LYS A 92 -11.51 -3.56 -5.73
C LYS A 92 -10.10 -3.04 -6.06
N PRO A 93 -9.69 -2.98 -7.35
CA PRO A 93 -8.32 -2.62 -7.74
C PRO A 93 -7.81 -1.30 -7.15
N GLY A 94 -8.62 -0.25 -7.15
CA GLY A 94 -8.25 1.04 -6.57
C GLY A 94 -8.02 0.98 -5.05
N ARG A 95 -8.80 0.17 -4.33
CA ARG A 95 -8.60 -0.07 -2.91
C ARG A 95 -7.37 -0.94 -2.64
N ALA A 96 -7.12 -1.94 -3.48
CA ALA A 96 -5.94 -2.78 -3.36
C ALA A 96 -4.64 -1.96 -3.48
N THR A 97 -4.59 -1.03 -4.43
CA THR A 97 -3.47 -0.09 -4.58
C THR A 97 -3.34 0.84 -3.36
N ALA A 98 -4.44 1.38 -2.87
CA ALA A 98 -4.42 2.24 -1.67
C ALA A 98 -3.94 1.48 -0.42
N LEU A 99 -4.36 0.22 -0.25
CA LEU A 99 -3.92 -0.63 0.85
C LEU A 99 -2.45 -1.00 0.73
N SER A 100 -1.96 -1.35 -0.46
CA SER A 100 -0.54 -1.66 -0.67
C SER A 100 0.37 -0.49 -0.32
N LEU A 101 0.04 0.72 -0.73
CA LEU A 101 0.78 1.93 -0.37
C LEU A 101 0.71 2.23 1.13
N ARG A 102 -0.46 2.06 1.74
CA ARG A 102 -0.63 2.27 3.19
C ARG A 102 0.22 1.30 4.00
N TRP A 103 0.23 0.04 3.63
CA TRP A 103 1.03 -0.97 4.32
C TRP A 103 2.52 -0.77 4.09
N LEU A 104 2.94 -0.50 2.86
CA LEU A 104 4.34 -0.19 2.55
C LEU A 104 4.88 0.93 3.45
N VAL A 105 4.20 2.08 3.46
CA VAL A 105 4.63 3.25 4.26
C VAL A 105 4.50 2.98 5.76
N GLY A 106 3.42 2.34 6.19
CA GLY A 106 3.19 2.03 7.60
C GLY A 106 4.27 1.12 8.19
N TYR A 107 4.63 0.07 7.48
CA TYR A 107 5.69 -0.85 7.92
C TYR A 107 7.09 -0.29 7.72
N ALA A 108 7.33 0.54 6.69
CA ALA A 108 8.58 1.29 6.58
C ALA A 108 8.82 2.15 7.81
N ARG A 109 7.81 2.85 8.32
CA ARG A 109 7.92 3.67 9.54
C ARG A 109 8.29 2.86 10.79
N GLN A 110 7.94 1.59 10.85
CA GLN A 110 8.24 0.70 11.98
C GLN A 110 9.65 0.06 11.92
N ARG A 111 10.36 0.24 10.82
CA ARG A 111 11.71 -0.30 10.66
C ARG A 111 12.70 0.42 11.59
N ARG A 112 13.83 -0.25 11.84
CA ARG A 112 14.86 0.20 12.81
C ARG A 112 15.92 1.11 12.21
N GLU A 113 15.96 1.29 10.89
CA GLU A 113 16.92 2.17 10.22
C GLU A 113 16.75 3.61 10.70
N LYS A 114 17.82 4.39 10.62
CA LYS A 114 17.87 5.75 11.18
C LYS A 114 16.94 6.72 10.44
N THR A 115 17.00 6.74 9.11
CA THR A 115 16.26 7.70 8.29
C THR A 115 15.04 7.06 7.62
N MET A 116 14.00 7.85 7.36
CA MET A 116 12.82 7.37 6.63
C MET A 116 13.15 6.97 5.19
N THR A 117 14.13 7.63 4.57
CA THR A 117 14.64 7.29 3.23
C THR A 117 15.19 5.86 3.20
N GLU A 118 16.03 5.49 4.15
CA GLU A 118 16.58 4.13 4.27
C GLU A 118 15.49 3.10 4.58
N ARG A 119 14.58 3.43 5.49
CA ARG A 119 13.43 2.58 5.84
C ARG A 119 12.56 2.26 4.64
N LEU A 120 12.20 3.28 3.88
CA LEU A 120 11.38 3.13 2.69
C LEU A 120 12.11 2.33 1.60
N MET A 121 13.37 2.66 1.34
CA MET A 121 14.21 1.94 0.39
C MET A 121 14.29 0.44 0.71
N ASN A 122 14.60 0.10 1.95
CA ASN A 122 14.75 -1.28 2.36
C ASN A 122 13.42 -2.04 2.34
N GLU A 123 12.31 -1.38 2.71
CA GLU A 123 10.98 -2.03 2.62
C GLU A 123 10.57 -2.28 1.17
N ILE A 124 10.86 -1.36 0.24
CA ILE A 124 10.63 -1.56 -1.20
C ILE A 124 11.45 -2.73 -1.73
N LEU A 125 12.73 -2.82 -1.37
CA LEU A 125 13.61 -3.91 -1.77
C LEU A 125 13.13 -5.26 -1.25
N ASP A 126 12.82 -5.35 0.05
CA ASP A 126 12.30 -6.57 0.66
C ASP A 126 10.98 -6.99 0.01
N ALA A 127 10.05 -6.06 -0.16
CA ALA A 127 8.75 -6.34 -0.79
C ALA A 127 8.88 -6.76 -2.26
N SER A 128 9.84 -6.20 -3.01
CA SER A 128 10.09 -6.61 -4.39
C SER A 128 10.58 -8.06 -4.50
N ASN A 129 11.21 -8.58 -3.45
CA ASN A 129 11.65 -9.96 -3.32
C ASN A 129 10.62 -10.88 -2.61
N GLY A 130 9.43 -10.37 -2.33
CA GLY A 130 8.40 -11.11 -1.62
C GLY A 130 8.63 -11.26 -0.11
N LEU A 131 9.49 -10.43 0.46
CA LEU A 131 9.87 -10.41 1.87
C LEU A 131 9.34 -9.14 2.56
N GLY A 132 9.55 -9.06 3.87
CA GLY A 132 9.22 -7.87 4.65
C GLY A 132 7.84 -7.89 5.29
N ALA A 133 7.62 -6.93 6.19
CA ALA A 133 6.43 -6.86 7.02
C ALA A 133 5.16 -6.51 6.23
N ALA A 134 5.29 -5.70 5.18
CA ALA A 134 4.16 -5.35 4.32
C ALA A 134 3.62 -6.56 3.55
N VAL A 135 4.50 -7.40 3.01
CA VAL A 135 4.12 -8.65 2.34
C VAL A 135 3.50 -9.62 3.35
N LYS A 136 4.10 -9.75 4.53
CA LYS A 136 3.53 -10.56 5.62
C LYS A 136 2.11 -10.11 5.99
N ARG A 137 1.85 -8.81 6.03
CA ARG A 137 0.51 -8.28 6.27
C ARG A 137 -0.51 -8.73 5.23
N ARG A 138 -0.13 -8.76 3.95
CA ARG A 138 -0.98 -9.32 2.90
C ARG A 138 -1.28 -10.80 3.16
N GLU A 139 -0.25 -11.59 3.47
CA GLU A 139 -0.40 -13.03 3.75
C GLU A 139 -1.32 -13.28 4.94
N ASP A 140 -1.14 -12.52 6.03
CA ASP A 140 -2.00 -12.63 7.21
C ASP A 140 -3.46 -12.26 6.90
N THR A 141 -3.67 -11.24 6.06
CA THR A 141 -5.01 -10.85 5.60
C THR A 141 -5.65 -11.95 4.75
N HIS A 142 -4.88 -12.57 3.84
CA HIS A 142 -5.36 -13.70 3.04
C HIS A 142 -5.67 -14.93 3.91
N LYS A 143 -4.84 -15.24 4.89
CA LYS A 143 -5.09 -16.34 5.86
C LYS A 143 -6.36 -16.09 6.66
N MET A 144 -6.59 -14.87 7.13
CA MET A 144 -7.84 -14.52 7.81
C MET A 144 -9.06 -14.66 6.89
N ALA A 145 -8.96 -14.24 5.65
CA ALA A 145 -10.04 -14.39 4.68
C ALA A 145 -10.34 -15.87 4.38
N GLU A 146 -9.31 -16.70 4.27
CA GLU A 146 -9.46 -18.13 4.05
C GLU A 146 -10.05 -18.85 5.27
N ALA A 147 -9.59 -18.52 6.47
CA ALA A 147 -10.15 -19.07 7.72
C ALA A 147 -11.64 -18.73 7.88
N ASN A 148 -12.09 -17.60 7.37
CA ASN A 148 -13.48 -17.16 7.42
C ASN A 148 -14.28 -17.49 6.14
N LYS A 149 -13.74 -18.30 5.25
CA LYS A 149 -14.37 -18.67 3.97
C LYS A 149 -15.79 -19.25 4.12
N ALA A 150 -16.06 -19.95 5.20
CA ALA A 150 -17.38 -20.47 5.52
C ALA A 150 -18.46 -19.39 5.63
N PHE A 151 -18.09 -18.15 5.96
CA PHE A 151 -19.00 -17.00 6.07
C PHE A 151 -19.11 -16.16 4.80
N ALA A 152 -18.50 -16.59 3.69
CA ALA A 152 -18.53 -15.86 2.42
C ALA A 152 -19.96 -15.61 1.89
N HIS A 153 -20.90 -16.48 2.20
CA HIS A 153 -22.32 -16.34 1.83
C HIS A 153 -23.02 -15.19 2.57
N TYR A 154 -22.46 -14.65 3.64
CA TYR A 154 -22.98 -13.46 4.34
C TYR A 154 -22.55 -12.14 3.67
N ARG A 155 -21.80 -12.17 2.59
CA ARG A 155 -21.44 -10.96 1.85
C ARG A 155 -22.68 -10.26 1.28
N TRP A 156 -22.62 -8.93 1.19
CA TRP A 156 -23.68 -8.07 0.63
C TRP A 156 -23.21 -7.37 -0.64
#